data_aeaf147d198bef1244d43bfeb24982eb
#
_entry.id   aeaf147d198bef1244d43bfeb24982eb
#
_cell.length_a   1.000
_cell.length_b   1.000
_cell.length_c   1.000
_cell.angle_alpha   90.00
_cell.angle_beta   90.00
_cell.angle_gamma   90.00
#
_symmetry.space_group_name_H-M   'P 1'
#
loop_
_entity.id
_entity.type
_entity.pdbx_description
1 polymer ?
#
loop_
_entity_poly.entity_id
_entity_poly.type
_entity_poly.pdbx_seq_one_letter_code
_entity_poly.pdbx_strand_id
1 'polypeptide(L)'
;MVDWEEGMPHLHVIEDMCRASDILAMAASEMNDRAATYDQPQGERSMGKTVAAFAAVTGVHMSEQQGWQFMELLKMVRSNQGGYRADSFVDGAAYASLAGEAAAREKEKGA
;
A
#
# COMPACT_ATOMS: atom_id res chain seq x y z
N MET A 1 -9.53 -8.70 -17.49
CA MET A 1 -9.52 -7.68 -16.45
C MET A 1 -10.83 -6.96 -16.40
N VAL A 2 -11.27 -6.70 -15.20
CA VAL A 2 -12.47 -5.90 -15.04
C VAL A 2 -12.26 -4.56 -15.72
N ASP A 3 -13.30 -4.03 -16.26
CA ASP A 3 -13.26 -2.71 -16.83
C ASP A 3 -13.17 -1.69 -15.70
N TRP A 4 -11.95 -1.34 -15.37
CA TRP A 4 -11.66 -0.40 -14.31
C TRP A 4 -12.35 0.92 -14.49
N GLU A 5 -12.35 1.40 -15.71
CA GLU A 5 -12.90 2.73 -15.99
C GLU A 5 -14.41 2.80 -15.76
N GLU A 6 -15.12 1.73 -16.09
CA GLU A 6 -16.54 1.69 -15.84
C GLU A 6 -16.88 1.57 -14.37
N GLY A 7 -16.10 0.76 -13.66
CA GLY A 7 -16.33 0.56 -12.24
C GLY A 7 -15.72 1.63 -11.35
N MET A 8 -14.75 2.37 -11.87
CA MET A 8 -13.99 3.34 -11.08
C MET A 8 -13.67 4.59 -11.91
N PRO A 9 -14.70 5.39 -12.20
CA PRO A 9 -14.50 6.57 -13.06
C PRO A 9 -13.48 7.57 -12.50
N HIS A 10 -13.27 7.59 -11.21
CA HIS A 10 -12.27 8.48 -10.59
C HIS A 10 -10.84 8.14 -11.03
N LEU A 11 -10.56 6.89 -11.37
CA LEU A 11 -9.23 6.50 -11.84
C LEU A 11 -8.92 7.17 -13.19
N HIS A 12 -9.93 7.25 -14.03
CA HIS A 12 -9.79 7.95 -15.30
C HIS A 12 -9.48 9.44 -15.09
N VAL A 13 -10.12 10.05 -14.12
CA VAL A 13 -9.88 11.44 -13.77
C VAL A 13 -8.43 11.65 -13.32
N ILE A 14 -7.90 10.73 -12.51
CA ILE A 14 -6.52 10.81 -12.05
C ILE A 14 -5.55 10.76 -13.21
N GLU A 15 -5.77 9.87 -14.17
CA GLU A 15 -4.90 9.77 -15.34
C GLU A 15 -4.89 11.07 -16.15
N ASP A 16 -6.02 11.71 -16.26
CA ASP A 16 -6.13 12.97 -17.00
C ASP A 16 -5.47 14.12 -16.26
N MET A 17 -5.58 14.17 -14.94
CA MET A 17 -5.11 15.28 -14.13
C MET A 17 -3.71 15.09 -13.61
N CYS A 18 -3.34 13.89 -13.23
CA CYS A 18 -1.99 13.48 -12.80
C CYS A 18 -1.38 14.36 -11.70
N ARG A 19 -2.21 14.90 -10.80
CA ARG A 19 -1.70 15.70 -9.69
C ARG A 19 -1.34 14.82 -8.51
N ALA A 20 -0.31 15.22 -7.79
CA ALA A 20 0.11 14.51 -6.59
C ALA A 20 -1.03 14.36 -5.59
N SER A 21 -1.81 15.43 -5.39
CA SER A 21 -2.94 15.39 -4.46
C SER A 21 -4.02 14.41 -4.90
N ASP A 22 -4.21 14.24 -6.21
CA ASP A 22 -5.18 13.27 -6.73
C ASP A 22 -4.72 11.85 -6.45
N ILE A 23 -3.44 11.58 -6.61
CA ILE A 23 -2.85 10.27 -6.31
C ILE A 23 -3.02 9.94 -4.83
N LEU A 24 -2.76 10.90 -3.96
CA LEU A 24 -2.94 10.70 -2.52
C LEU A 24 -4.40 10.46 -2.16
N ALA A 25 -5.32 11.19 -2.77
CA ALA A 25 -6.74 11.02 -2.52
C ALA A 25 -7.20 9.62 -2.95
N MET A 26 -6.69 9.14 -4.09
CA MET A 26 -7.03 7.82 -4.57
C MET A 26 -6.47 6.74 -3.63
N ALA A 27 -5.23 6.91 -3.17
CA ALA A 27 -4.64 5.98 -2.23
C ALA A 27 -5.48 5.89 -0.95
N ALA A 28 -5.92 7.02 -0.43
CA ALA A 28 -6.78 7.05 0.76
C ALA A 28 -8.10 6.33 0.51
N SER A 29 -8.71 6.54 -0.64
CA SER A 29 -9.97 5.90 -0.99
C SER A 29 -9.83 4.39 -1.05
N GLU A 30 -8.77 3.89 -1.68
CA GLU A 30 -8.52 2.45 -1.77
C GLU A 30 -8.24 1.83 -0.42
N MET A 31 -7.52 2.53 0.44
CA MET A 31 -7.27 2.05 1.80
C MET A 31 -8.56 1.92 2.59
N ASN A 32 -9.47 2.87 2.44
CA ASN A 32 -10.77 2.80 3.10
C ASN A 32 -11.61 1.63 2.59
N ASP A 33 -11.55 1.35 1.30
CA ASP A 33 -12.26 0.20 0.72
C ASP A 33 -11.69 -1.12 1.26
N ARG A 34 -10.39 -1.22 1.39
CA ARG A 34 -9.75 -2.41 1.95
C ARG A 34 -10.07 -2.58 3.42
N ALA A 35 -10.13 -1.48 4.16
CA ALA A 35 -10.47 -1.52 5.59
C ALA A 35 -11.83 -2.17 5.80
N ALA A 36 -12.78 -1.89 4.93
CA ALA A 36 -14.12 -2.47 5.03
C ALA A 36 -14.12 -3.98 4.81
N THR A 37 -13.11 -4.52 4.15
CA THR A 37 -13.05 -5.94 3.80
C THR A 37 -12.09 -6.74 4.68
N TYR A 38 -10.92 -6.21 4.93
CA TYR A 38 -9.82 -6.98 5.53
C TYR A 38 -9.38 -6.50 6.90
N ASP A 39 -9.58 -5.22 7.21
CA ASP A 39 -8.99 -4.66 8.40
C ASP A 39 -9.71 -5.05 9.68
N GLN A 40 -8.94 -5.03 10.73
CA GLN A 40 -9.42 -5.13 12.09
C GLN A 40 -9.68 -3.72 12.61
N PRO A 41 -10.36 -3.58 13.77
CA PRO A 41 -10.57 -2.25 14.36
C PRO A 41 -9.29 -1.44 14.55
N GLN A 42 -8.15 -2.10 14.70
CA GLN A 42 -6.87 -1.45 14.90
C GLN A 42 -6.09 -1.22 13.61
N GLY A 43 -6.72 -1.42 12.44
CA GLY A 43 -6.13 -1.15 11.13
C GLY A 43 -5.70 -2.40 10.39
N GLU A 44 -5.02 -2.22 9.27
CA GLU A 44 -4.55 -3.30 8.41
C GLU A 44 -3.46 -4.09 9.14
N ARG A 45 -3.70 -5.39 9.35
CA ARG A 45 -2.82 -6.22 10.17
C ARG A 45 -2.20 -7.42 9.45
N SER A 46 -2.50 -7.60 8.19
CA SER A 46 -2.01 -8.78 7.47
C SER A 46 -0.49 -8.83 7.35
N MET A 47 0.19 -7.69 7.34
CA MET A 47 1.65 -7.67 7.21
C MET A 47 2.35 -8.31 8.42
N GLY A 48 1.79 -8.17 9.61
CA GLY A 48 2.38 -8.82 10.79
C GLY A 48 2.50 -10.32 10.61
N LYS A 49 1.45 -10.94 10.11
CA LYS A 49 1.43 -12.38 9.85
C LYS A 49 2.36 -12.74 8.69
N THR A 50 2.42 -11.88 7.68
CA THR A 50 3.25 -12.11 6.50
C THR A 50 4.73 -12.13 6.87
N VAL A 51 5.20 -11.14 7.64
CA VAL A 51 6.62 -11.11 8.03
C VAL A 51 6.95 -12.22 9.01
N ALA A 52 6.01 -12.63 9.86
CA ALA A 52 6.22 -13.77 10.75
C ALA A 52 6.36 -15.07 9.94
N ALA A 53 5.54 -15.27 8.95
CA ALA A 53 5.63 -16.43 8.07
C ALA A 53 6.94 -16.44 7.29
N PHE A 54 7.35 -15.28 6.78
CA PHE A 54 8.60 -15.14 6.05
C PHE A 54 9.78 -15.53 6.94
N ALA A 55 9.79 -15.06 8.18
CA ALA A 55 10.85 -15.41 9.14
C ALA A 55 10.88 -16.92 9.42
N ALA A 56 9.71 -17.53 9.55
CA ALA A 56 9.62 -18.96 9.79
C ALA A 56 10.18 -19.77 8.63
N VAL A 57 9.94 -19.32 7.40
CA VAL A 57 10.38 -20.04 6.20
C VAL A 57 11.86 -19.80 5.91
N THR A 58 12.33 -18.57 6.04
CA THR A 58 13.67 -18.18 5.57
C THR A 58 14.67 -17.94 6.67
N GLY A 59 14.22 -17.74 7.90
CA GLY A 59 15.09 -17.32 9.00
C GLY A 59 15.42 -15.83 8.96
N VAL A 60 14.87 -15.09 8.01
CA VAL A 60 15.14 -13.66 7.89
C VAL A 60 14.00 -12.87 8.55
N HIS A 61 14.37 -12.01 9.49
CA HIS A 61 13.40 -11.24 10.25
C HIS A 61 13.23 -9.83 9.68
N MET A 62 11.97 -9.45 9.47
CA MET A 62 11.60 -8.13 9.02
C MET A 62 10.56 -7.56 9.98
N SER A 63 10.58 -6.24 10.18
CA SER A 63 9.50 -5.59 10.89
C SER A 63 8.32 -5.39 9.96
N GLU A 64 7.15 -5.05 10.52
CA GLU A 64 5.99 -4.71 9.69
C GLU A 64 6.30 -3.50 8.81
N GLN A 65 7.00 -2.51 9.37
CA GLN A 65 7.44 -1.35 8.59
C GLN A 65 8.23 -1.79 7.37
N GLN A 66 9.20 -2.67 7.57
CA GLN A 66 10.05 -3.15 6.48
C GLN A 66 9.24 -3.96 5.46
N GLY A 67 8.26 -4.72 5.92
CA GLY A 67 7.39 -5.47 5.02
C GLY A 67 6.63 -4.54 4.06
N TRP A 68 6.06 -3.46 4.61
CA TRP A 68 5.37 -2.49 3.76
C TRP A 68 6.34 -1.75 2.85
N GLN A 69 7.54 -1.45 3.33
CA GLN A 69 8.56 -0.81 2.50
C GLN A 69 9.02 -1.71 1.36
N PHE A 70 9.05 -3.01 1.60
CA PHE A 70 9.32 -3.97 0.54
C PHE A 70 8.27 -3.89 -0.57
N MET A 71 7.00 -3.78 -0.19
CA MET A 71 5.92 -3.62 -1.16
C MET A 71 6.02 -2.29 -1.90
N GLU A 72 6.43 -1.25 -1.19
CA GLU A 72 6.70 0.06 -1.78
C GLU A 72 7.77 -0.04 -2.87
N LEU A 73 8.84 -0.76 -2.56
CA LEU A 73 9.93 -0.98 -3.53
C LEU A 73 9.44 -1.72 -4.76
N LEU A 74 8.57 -2.71 -4.58
CA LEU A 74 8.00 -3.43 -5.71
C LEU A 74 7.27 -2.47 -6.66
N LYS A 75 6.48 -1.57 -6.10
CA LYS A 75 5.75 -0.59 -6.90
C LYS A 75 6.68 0.40 -7.58
N MET A 76 7.74 0.78 -6.90
CA MET A 76 8.75 1.66 -7.48
C MET A 76 9.43 1.00 -8.69
N VAL A 77 9.80 -0.26 -8.54
CA VAL A 77 10.40 -1.02 -9.65
C VAL A 77 9.43 -1.10 -10.82
N ARG A 78 8.17 -1.44 -10.54
CA ARG A 78 7.15 -1.55 -11.58
C ARG A 78 6.89 -0.22 -12.29
N SER A 79 6.97 0.89 -11.56
CA SER A 79 6.73 2.21 -12.15
C SER A 79 7.80 2.58 -13.17
N ASN A 80 8.95 1.91 -13.13
CA ASN A 80 10.04 2.14 -14.06
C ASN A 80 10.10 1.09 -15.17
N GLN A 81 9.10 0.23 -15.26
CA GLN A 81 9.00 -0.81 -16.28
C GLN A 81 7.79 -0.54 -17.15
N GLY A 82 8.01 -0.40 -18.44
CA GLY A 82 6.92 -0.15 -19.39
C GLY A 82 6.37 1.27 -19.30
N GLY A 83 5.13 1.44 -19.72
CA GLY A 83 4.50 2.75 -19.74
C GLY A 83 3.97 3.19 -18.39
N TYR A 84 3.55 4.42 -18.32
CA TYR A 84 2.97 4.99 -17.12
C TYR A 84 1.72 4.24 -16.67
N ARG A 85 1.64 3.96 -15.37
CA ARG A 85 0.47 3.39 -14.74
C ARG A 85 0.22 4.12 -13.44
N ALA A 86 -0.93 4.73 -13.33
CA ALA A 86 -1.30 5.49 -12.13
C ALA A 86 -1.31 4.59 -10.89
N ASP A 87 -1.74 3.33 -11.03
CA ASP A 87 -1.87 2.43 -9.88
C ASP A 87 -0.54 2.12 -9.20
N SER A 88 0.58 2.16 -9.93
CA SER A 88 1.89 1.98 -9.29
C SER A 88 2.16 3.07 -8.25
N PHE A 89 1.79 4.30 -8.56
CA PHE A 89 2.00 5.43 -7.66
C PHE A 89 0.94 5.48 -6.56
N VAL A 90 -0.29 5.13 -6.88
CA VAL A 90 -1.37 5.04 -5.90
C VAL A 90 -1.05 3.97 -4.85
N ASP A 91 -0.68 2.79 -5.30
CA ASP A 91 -0.33 1.69 -4.39
C ASP A 91 0.93 2.01 -3.60
N GLY A 92 1.92 2.63 -4.25
CA GLY A 92 3.15 3.03 -3.57
C GLY A 92 2.88 3.99 -2.43
N ALA A 93 2.00 4.97 -2.65
CA ALA A 93 1.61 5.93 -1.62
C ALA A 93 0.88 5.23 -0.46
N ALA A 94 0.02 4.28 -0.77
CA ALA A 94 -0.69 3.52 0.26
C ALA A 94 0.29 2.69 1.09
N TYR A 95 1.23 2.02 0.45
CA TYR A 95 2.22 1.22 1.19
C TYR A 95 3.13 2.08 2.04
N ALA A 96 3.52 3.26 1.55
CA ALA A 96 4.31 4.20 2.35
C ALA A 96 3.55 4.61 3.60
N SER A 97 2.26 4.87 3.47
CA SER A 97 1.41 5.25 4.60
C SER A 97 1.29 4.13 5.61
N LEU A 98 1.12 2.89 5.13
CA LEU A 98 1.04 1.72 6.00
C LEU A 98 2.36 1.47 6.72
N ALA A 99 3.48 1.70 6.05
CA ALA A 99 4.80 1.62 6.68
C ALA A 99 4.92 2.65 7.82
N GLY A 100 4.43 3.86 7.58
CA GLY A 100 4.43 4.91 8.60
C GLY A 100 3.58 4.54 9.80
N GLU A 101 2.41 3.96 9.56
CA GLU A 101 1.52 3.52 10.64
C GLU A 101 2.19 2.41 11.45
N ALA A 102 2.81 1.44 10.78
CA ALA A 102 3.52 0.35 11.46
C ALA A 102 4.68 0.89 12.30
N ALA A 103 5.44 1.83 11.75
CA ALA A 103 6.54 2.46 12.48
C ALA A 103 6.04 3.16 13.74
N ALA A 104 4.92 3.85 13.66
CA ALA A 104 4.34 4.53 14.83
C ALA A 104 3.95 3.54 15.90
N ARG A 105 3.32 2.41 15.53
CA ARG A 105 2.97 1.37 16.50
C ARG A 105 4.19 0.76 17.16
N GLU A 106 5.23 0.51 16.38
CA GLU A 106 6.49 -0.06 16.91
C GLU A 106 7.14 0.89 17.90
N LYS A 107 7.12 2.17 17.61
CA LYS A 107 7.66 3.18 18.51
C LYS A 107 6.91 3.21 19.83
N GLU A 108 5.58 3.13 19.78
CA GLU A 108 4.77 3.11 21.00
C GLU A 108 5.10 1.90 21.87
N LYS A 109 5.28 0.74 21.26
CA LYS A 109 5.62 -0.48 22.00
C LYS A 109 7.02 -0.41 22.59
N GLY A 110 7.93 0.24 21.89
CA GLY A 110 9.31 0.37 22.34
C GLY A 110 9.51 1.41 23.44
N ALA A 111 8.53 2.30 23.58
CA ALA A 111 8.61 3.33 24.60
C ALA A 111 8.18 2.77 25.94
#